data_63e91a021c66485cf3f15aa92e4d9c85
#
_entry.id   63e91a021c66485cf3f15aa92e4d9c85
#
_cell.length_a   1.000
_cell.length_b   1.000
_cell.length_c   1.000
_cell.angle_alpha   90.00
_cell.angle_beta   90.00
_cell.angle_gamma   90.00
#
_symmetry.space_group_name_H-M   'P 1'
#
loop_
_entity.id
_entity.type
_entity.pdbx_description
1 polymer ?
#
loop_
_entity_poly.entity_id
_entity_poly.type
_entity_poly.pdbx_seq_one_letter_code
_entity_poly.pdbx_strand_id
1 'polypeptide(L)'
;NKGIRILTIPTFQNGKLNALVYSFLATIRAIFGRYDVIHYHAEGPCVMLWIPHLFGIPTVATIHGLDWQRAKWGGFAAKYLKFGEKIAARYADKIIVLSENVRRYFVDTYSCEIKSKVKFIPNGIGKPEVVKALLIKNRFDLKKDDYVLFLGRIVPEKGLHYLIDAYKNVKTLKKLVIAGGSSHTDDYMSQIKEMAKSDKRVVFTDFIQGQELQELYSNAYIYVFPSDLEGMPISLLEAMSYGNCCLVSDIAENTEVVEGKAVWFKQGNVKDLRTKLEWLIENHDVVEGYRKNAAEYICNKYNWDDVVKETVELYNMRNNLKANCLD
;
A
#
# COMPACT_ATOMS: atom_id res chain seq x y z
N ASN A 1 -3.57 -4.13 24.29
CA ASN A 1 -3.23 -2.96 23.50
C ASN A 1 -1.76 -2.48 23.66
N LYS A 2 -0.90 -3.29 24.26
CA LYS A 2 0.58 -3.08 24.33
C LYS A 2 0.99 -1.62 24.66
N GLY A 3 0.29 -0.94 25.60
CA GLY A 3 0.60 0.43 26.03
C GLY A 3 -0.01 1.56 25.16
N ILE A 4 -0.63 1.24 24.03
CA ILE A 4 -1.27 2.25 23.14
C ILE A 4 -2.65 2.62 23.70
N ARG A 5 -2.88 3.93 23.90
CA ARG A 5 -4.19 4.47 24.29
C ARG A 5 -4.97 4.87 23.04
N ILE A 6 -6.09 4.22 22.81
CA ILE A 6 -7.03 4.56 21.73
C ILE A 6 -8.05 5.55 22.26
N LEU A 7 -8.23 6.69 21.58
CA LEU A 7 -9.23 7.71 21.89
C LEU A 7 -10.28 7.75 20.79
N THR A 8 -11.53 7.58 21.16
CA THR A 8 -12.66 7.75 20.25
C THR A 8 -13.15 9.18 20.28
N ILE A 9 -13.32 9.78 19.12
CA ILE A 9 -13.86 11.13 18.97
C ILE A 9 -15.20 11.04 18.28
N PRO A 10 -16.29 11.53 18.91
CA PRO A 10 -17.63 11.50 18.32
C PRO A 10 -17.68 12.45 17.10
N THR A 11 -18.24 11.95 16.00
CA THR A 11 -18.46 12.70 14.77
C THR A 11 -19.80 12.36 14.13
N PHE A 12 -20.14 13.04 13.05
CA PHE A 12 -21.36 12.78 12.29
C PHE A 12 -21.22 11.53 11.40
N GLN A 13 -22.29 10.79 11.20
CA GLN A 13 -22.30 9.61 10.33
C GLN A 13 -22.31 9.95 8.82
N ASN A 14 -22.26 11.21 8.44
CA ASN A 14 -22.24 11.63 7.03
C ASN A 14 -20.82 11.53 6.45
N GLY A 15 -20.58 10.56 5.55
CA GLY A 15 -19.26 10.14 5.11
C GLY A 15 -18.33 11.22 4.53
N LYS A 16 -18.86 12.27 3.87
CA LYS A 16 -18.01 13.31 3.24
C LYS A 16 -17.51 14.36 4.22
N LEU A 17 -18.34 14.76 5.19
CA LEU A 17 -17.96 15.74 6.23
C LEU A 17 -17.30 15.10 7.44
N ASN A 18 -17.53 13.80 7.65
CA ASN A 18 -17.01 13.07 8.81
C ASN A 18 -15.48 13.19 8.90
N ALA A 19 -14.77 12.92 7.81
CA ALA A 19 -13.29 12.96 7.81
C ALA A 19 -12.74 14.35 8.17
N LEU A 20 -13.37 15.43 7.68
CA LEU A 20 -12.97 16.81 7.97
C LEU A 20 -13.21 17.15 9.44
N VAL A 21 -14.44 16.92 9.94
CA VAL A 21 -14.82 17.21 11.32
C VAL A 21 -14.01 16.36 12.29
N TYR A 22 -13.84 15.08 12.00
CA TYR A 22 -12.99 14.18 12.79
C TYR A 22 -11.55 14.73 12.88
N SER A 23 -10.93 15.08 11.74
CA SER A 23 -9.56 15.59 11.72
C SER A 23 -9.41 16.88 12.54
N PHE A 24 -10.38 17.78 12.45
CA PHE A 24 -10.40 19.01 13.25
C PHE A 24 -10.51 18.71 14.75
N LEU A 25 -11.51 17.95 15.16
CA LEU A 25 -11.74 17.61 16.57
C LEU A 25 -10.57 16.81 17.16
N ALA A 26 -9.99 15.89 16.38
CA ALA A 26 -8.82 15.11 16.78
C ALA A 26 -7.60 16.03 16.99
N THR A 27 -7.40 17.01 16.11
CA THR A 27 -6.33 17.99 16.23
C THR A 27 -6.50 18.85 17.51
N ILE A 28 -7.70 19.40 17.74
CA ILE A 28 -8.01 20.17 18.95
C ILE A 28 -7.77 19.30 20.21
N ARG A 29 -8.25 18.07 20.21
CA ARG A 29 -8.03 17.13 21.33
C ARG A 29 -6.54 16.86 21.56
N ALA A 30 -5.76 16.72 20.48
CA ALA A 30 -4.31 16.48 20.57
C ALA A 30 -3.55 17.66 21.16
N ILE A 31 -3.91 18.92 20.82
CA ILE A 31 -3.29 20.12 21.39
C ILE A 31 -3.38 20.15 22.92
N PHE A 32 -4.55 19.80 23.46
CA PHE A 32 -4.76 19.74 24.90
C PHE A 32 -4.17 18.46 25.54
N GLY A 33 -3.68 17.52 24.74
CA GLY A 33 -3.12 16.25 25.21
C GLY A 33 -1.72 16.31 25.78
N ARG A 34 -0.99 17.46 25.64
CA ARG A 34 0.41 17.66 26.05
C ARG A 34 1.35 16.62 25.46
N TYR A 35 1.21 16.31 24.17
CA TYR A 35 2.07 15.37 23.45
C TYR A 35 3.36 16.07 22.99
N ASP A 36 4.46 15.31 22.95
CA ASP A 36 5.76 15.79 22.47
C ASP A 36 5.77 16.01 20.95
N VAL A 37 4.97 15.23 20.23
CA VAL A 37 4.81 15.28 18.76
C VAL A 37 3.39 14.86 18.36
N ILE A 38 2.86 15.49 17.32
CA ILE A 38 1.60 15.06 16.68
C ILE A 38 1.92 14.55 15.29
N HIS A 39 1.56 13.29 15.03
CA HIS A 39 1.80 12.64 13.74
C HIS A 39 0.50 12.50 12.96
N TYR A 40 0.48 13.12 11.79
CA TYR A 40 -0.65 13.07 10.85
C TYR A 40 -0.40 12.02 9.78
N HIS A 41 -1.44 11.29 9.40
CA HIS A 41 -1.38 10.31 8.34
C HIS A 41 -2.33 10.69 7.21
N ALA A 42 -1.83 10.65 5.97
CA ALA A 42 -2.50 11.02 4.72
C ALA A 42 -2.75 12.54 4.57
N GLU A 43 -2.97 12.96 3.33
CA GLU A 43 -3.10 14.37 2.93
C GLU A 43 -4.34 15.05 3.53
N GLY A 44 -5.46 14.32 3.65
CA GLY A 44 -6.72 14.87 4.15
C GLY A 44 -6.61 15.49 5.55
N PRO A 45 -6.18 14.74 6.58
CA PRO A 45 -5.94 15.27 7.93
C PRO A 45 -4.86 16.36 7.98
N CYS A 46 -3.89 16.34 7.08
CA CYS A 46 -2.82 17.35 7.02
C CYS A 46 -3.32 18.78 6.81
N VAL A 47 -4.55 18.97 6.33
CA VAL A 47 -5.19 20.31 6.27
C VAL A 47 -5.20 21.00 7.63
N MET A 48 -5.15 20.26 8.74
CA MET A 48 -5.18 20.79 10.11
C MET A 48 -3.79 21.11 10.71
N LEU A 49 -2.69 20.80 10.01
CA LEU A 49 -1.31 20.96 10.53
C LEU A 49 -0.94 22.39 10.95
N TRP A 50 -1.55 23.41 10.34
CA TRP A 50 -1.30 24.80 10.72
C TRP A 50 -1.74 25.11 12.16
N ILE A 51 -2.70 24.35 12.71
CA ILE A 51 -3.21 24.58 14.07
C ILE A 51 -2.14 24.24 15.12
N PRO A 52 -1.61 23.00 15.25
CA PRO A 52 -0.53 22.71 16.20
C PRO A 52 0.73 23.53 15.94
N HIS A 53 1.01 23.89 14.68
CA HIS A 53 2.13 24.77 14.34
C HIS A 53 2.02 26.14 15.04
N LEU A 54 0.83 26.74 15.11
CA LEU A 54 0.60 28.00 15.85
C LEU A 54 0.88 27.87 17.35
N PHE A 55 0.74 26.68 17.92
CA PHE A 55 1.03 26.39 19.33
C PHE A 55 2.48 25.92 19.55
N GLY A 56 3.32 25.91 18.52
CA GLY A 56 4.71 25.44 18.60
C GLY A 56 4.85 23.97 18.95
N ILE A 57 3.84 23.15 18.63
CA ILE A 57 3.87 21.70 18.86
C ILE A 57 4.50 21.03 17.63
N PRO A 58 5.58 20.22 17.82
CA PRO A 58 6.21 19.51 16.71
C PRO A 58 5.24 18.59 15.98
N THR A 59 5.34 18.59 14.65
CA THR A 59 4.45 17.81 13.79
C THR A 59 5.22 16.97 12.78
N VAL A 60 4.75 15.74 12.58
CA VAL A 60 5.18 14.85 11.51
C VAL A 60 3.98 14.54 10.63
N ALA A 61 4.18 14.45 9.32
CA ALA A 61 3.17 14.01 8.38
C ALA A 61 3.67 12.81 7.59
N THR A 62 2.91 11.70 7.55
CA THR A 62 3.18 10.60 6.61
C THR A 62 2.24 10.69 5.42
N ILE A 63 2.82 10.82 4.23
CA ILE A 63 2.11 10.82 2.94
C ILE A 63 2.20 9.41 2.37
N HIS A 64 1.07 8.71 2.35
CA HIS A 64 0.98 7.31 1.92
C HIS A 64 0.97 7.11 0.40
N GLY A 65 1.00 8.18 -0.36
CA GLY A 65 0.95 8.25 -1.81
C GLY A 65 0.25 9.54 -2.23
N LEU A 66 0.19 9.84 -3.51
CA LEU A 66 -0.51 11.03 -4.02
C LEU A 66 -2.01 10.72 -4.17
N ASP A 67 -2.73 10.72 -3.05
CA ASP A 67 -4.14 10.28 -3.00
C ASP A 67 -5.06 11.06 -3.94
N TRP A 68 -4.75 12.33 -4.20
CA TRP A 68 -5.52 13.16 -5.13
C TRP A 68 -5.50 12.67 -6.59
N GLN A 69 -4.57 11.77 -6.95
CA GLN A 69 -4.49 11.12 -8.27
C GLN A 69 -5.43 9.90 -8.41
N ARG A 70 -5.96 9.39 -7.30
CA ARG A 70 -6.83 8.21 -7.33
C ARG A 70 -8.18 8.51 -7.98
N ALA A 71 -8.64 7.62 -8.85
CA ALA A 71 -9.88 7.78 -9.62
C ALA A 71 -11.12 8.06 -8.78
N LYS A 72 -11.18 7.55 -7.54
CA LYS A 72 -12.31 7.78 -6.63
C LYS A 72 -12.45 9.23 -6.15
N TRP A 73 -11.40 10.05 -6.25
CA TRP A 73 -11.40 11.43 -5.82
C TRP A 73 -11.56 12.36 -7.01
N GLY A 74 -12.80 12.76 -7.31
CA GLY A 74 -13.08 13.75 -8.34
C GLY A 74 -13.17 15.17 -7.80
N GLY A 75 -12.95 16.15 -8.69
CA GLY A 75 -13.30 17.56 -8.48
C GLY A 75 -12.83 18.16 -7.15
N PHE A 76 -13.77 18.46 -6.24
CA PHE A 76 -13.49 19.13 -4.97
C PHE A 76 -12.63 18.30 -4.02
N ALA A 77 -12.85 16.98 -3.95
CA ALA A 77 -12.10 16.12 -3.05
C ALA A 77 -10.61 16.05 -3.43
N ALA A 78 -10.29 15.94 -4.72
CA ALA A 78 -8.90 15.97 -5.19
C ALA A 78 -8.23 17.32 -4.87
N LYS A 79 -8.95 18.45 -5.04
CA LYS A 79 -8.45 19.79 -4.67
C LYS A 79 -8.20 19.90 -3.15
N TYR A 80 -9.08 19.34 -2.33
CA TYR A 80 -8.92 19.32 -0.87
C TYR A 80 -7.68 18.51 -0.46
N LEU A 81 -7.46 17.32 -1.02
CA LEU A 81 -6.28 16.52 -0.75
C LEU A 81 -4.99 17.23 -1.21
N LYS A 82 -5.00 17.83 -2.40
CA LYS A 82 -3.88 18.64 -2.89
C LYS A 82 -3.60 19.87 -2.02
N PHE A 83 -4.63 20.47 -1.43
CA PHE A 83 -4.47 21.53 -0.44
C PHE A 83 -3.83 21.01 0.85
N GLY A 84 -4.25 19.82 1.35
CA GLY A 84 -3.62 19.18 2.52
C GLY A 84 -2.14 18.87 2.29
N GLU A 85 -1.78 18.44 1.09
CA GLU A 85 -0.37 18.22 0.69
C GLU A 85 0.43 19.55 0.79
N LYS A 86 -0.12 20.67 0.29
CA LYS A 86 0.51 21.99 0.40
C LYS A 86 0.66 22.44 1.86
N ILE A 87 -0.34 22.18 2.68
CA ILE A 87 -0.29 22.51 4.12
C ILE A 87 0.78 21.65 4.81
N ALA A 88 0.88 20.35 4.48
CA ALA A 88 1.95 19.50 5.00
C ALA A 88 3.33 20.02 4.59
N ALA A 89 3.53 20.36 3.32
CA ALA A 89 4.79 20.92 2.83
C ALA A 89 5.19 22.21 3.57
N ARG A 90 4.22 23.07 3.90
CA ARG A 90 4.48 24.35 4.56
C ARG A 90 4.68 24.24 6.06
N TYR A 91 3.82 23.49 6.75
CA TYR A 91 3.70 23.55 8.22
C TYR A 91 4.22 22.33 8.96
N ALA A 92 4.39 21.16 8.30
CA ALA A 92 5.00 20.01 8.97
C ALA A 92 6.48 20.27 9.24
N ASP A 93 6.96 19.87 10.42
CA ASP A 93 8.39 19.92 10.75
C ASP A 93 9.15 18.81 10.02
N LYS A 94 8.53 17.62 9.90
CA LYS A 94 9.05 16.52 9.08
C LYS A 94 7.92 15.86 8.29
N ILE A 95 8.27 15.38 7.10
CA ILE A 95 7.37 14.65 6.20
C ILE A 95 7.99 13.29 5.89
N ILE A 96 7.25 12.24 6.18
CA ILE A 96 7.59 10.88 5.78
C ILE A 96 6.87 10.59 4.46
N VAL A 97 7.59 10.09 3.49
CA VAL A 97 7.07 9.56 2.23
C VAL A 97 7.48 8.12 2.06
N LEU A 98 6.66 7.33 1.38
CA LEU A 98 6.82 5.88 1.31
C LEU A 98 7.53 5.38 0.06
N SER A 99 7.91 6.28 -0.87
CA SER A 99 8.72 5.97 -2.05
C SER A 99 9.65 7.13 -2.41
N GLU A 100 10.77 6.83 -3.04
CA GLU A 100 11.70 7.83 -3.56
C GLU A 100 11.07 8.66 -4.70
N ASN A 101 10.13 8.07 -5.45
CA ASN A 101 9.37 8.78 -6.46
C ASN A 101 8.54 9.91 -5.83
N VAL A 102 7.81 9.64 -4.74
CA VAL A 102 7.05 10.66 -4.00
C VAL A 102 8.00 11.67 -3.34
N ARG A 103 9.17 11.25 -2.84
CA ARG A 103 10.17 12.19 -2.30
C ARG A 103 10.64 13.18 -3.35
N ARG A 104 11.02 12.71 -4.53
CA ARG A 104 11.41 13.58 -5.66
C ARG A 104 10.29 14.53 -6.04
N TYR A 105 9.07 14.02 -6.17
CA TYR A 105 7.90 14.84 -6.46
C TYR A 105 7.72 15.99 -5.46
N PHE A 106 7.87 15.76 -4.15
CA PHE A 106 7.79 16.83 -3.14
C PHE A 106 8.90 17.87 -3.30
N VAL A 107 10.14 17.42 -3.50
CA VAL A 107 11.30 18.31 -3.69
C VAL A 107 11.13 19.17 -4.94
N ASP A 108 10.66 18.60 -6.04
CA ASP A 108 10.48 19.30 -7.31
C ASP A 108 9.28 20.26 -7.29
N THR A 109 8.23 19.93 -6.50
CA THR A 109 6.99 20.71 -6.45
C THR A 109 7.05 21.86 -5.45
N TYR A 110 7.70 21.70 -4.29
CA TYR A 110 7.57 22.61 -3.14
C TYR A 110 8.82 23.40 -2.78
N SER A 111 9.89 23.34 -3.52
CA SER A 111 11.18 24.01 -3.36
C SER A 111 12.30 23.18 -2.71
N CYS A 112 13.54 23.61 -2.91
CA CYS A 112 14.71 22.95 -2.33
C CYS A 112 14.73 22.94 -0.79
N GLU A 113 14.08 23.89 -0.14
CA GLU A 113 14.02 23.98 1.33
C GLU A 113 13.30 22.79 1.96
N ILE A 114 12.31 22.23 1.26
CA ILE A 114 11.56 21.07 1.75
C ILE A 114 12.43 19.79 1.82
N LYS A 115 13.54 19.75 1.08
CA LYS A 115 14.45 18.59 1.03
C LYS A 115 14.92 18.18 2.43
N SER A 116 15.14 19.13 3.33
CA SER A 116 15.55 18.86 4.72
C SER A 116 14.41 18.32 5.60
N LYS A 117 13.16 18.51 5.18
CA LYS A 117 11.97 18.07 5.90
C LYS A 117 11.46 16.71 5.44
N VAL A 118 11.65 16.37 4.14
CA VAL A 118 11.11 15.14 3.54
C VAL A 118 12.10 14.00 3.70
N LYS A 119 11.67 12.94 4.38
CA LYS A 119 12.43 11.71 4.56
C LYS A 119 11.67 10.54 3.94
N PHE A 120 12.38 9.70 3.19
CA PHE A 120 11.87 8.41 2.75
C PHE A 120 12.00 7.42 3.90
N ILE A 121 10.87 6.95 4.39
CA ILE A 121 10.77 5.84 5.36
C ILE A 121 9.67 4.91 4.84
N PRO A 122 10.02 3.73 4.35
CA PRO A 122 9.07 2.80 3.73
C PRO A 122 8.13 2.16 4.77
N ASN A 123 7.12 1.44 4.31
CA ASN A 123 6.41 0.48 5.15
C ASN A 123 7.34 -0.69 5.48
N GLY A 124 7.25 -1.21 6.69
CA GLY A 124 7.96 -2.42 7.09
C GLY A 124 7.19 -3.69 6.75
N ILE A 125 7.92 -4.80 6.69
CA ILE A 125 7.37 -6.15 6.61
C ILE A 125 8.14 -7.08 7.55
N GLY A 126 7.44 -8.03 8.15
CA GLY A 126 8.05 -9.10 8.94
C GLY A 126 8.10 -10.41 8.14
N LYS A 127 8.95 -11.32 8.56
CA LYS A 127 8.98 -12.67 7.99
C LYS A 127 7.77 -13.47 8.49
N PRO A 128 6.83 -13.86 7.62
CA PRO A 128 5.66 -14.62 8.01
C PRO A 128 5.99 -16.11 8.19
N GLU A 129 5.09 -16.82 8.84
CA GLU A 129 5.08 -18.30 8.84
C GLU A 129 4.40 -18.79 7.56
N VAL A 130 5.08 -19.67 6.83
CA VAL A 130 4.54 -20.36 5.65
C VAL A 130 3.70 -21.54 6.11
N VAL A 131 2.44 -21.60 5.72
CA VAL A 131 1.46 -22.57 6.18
C VAL A 131 0.89 -23.41 5.03
N LYS A 132 0.42 -24.63 5.35
CA LYS A 132 -0.20 -25.52 4.35
C LYS A 132 -1.62 -25.06 4.02
N ALA A 133 -2.08 -25.36 2.80
CA ALA A 133 -3.46 -25.15 2.38
C ALA A 133 -4.40 -26.14 3.08
N LEU A 134 -5.14 -25.66 4.07
CA LEU A 134 -6.15 -26.44 4.81
C LEU A 134 -7.53 -25.81 4.66
N LEU A 135 -7.70 -24.57 5.11
CA LEU A 135 -8.98 -23.84 5.03
C LEU A 135 -9.33 -23.50 3.59
N ILE A 136 -8.37 -22.99 2.82
CA ILE A 136 -8.60 -22.64 1.41
C ILE A 136 -8.85 -23.88 0.54
N LYS A 137 -8.30 -25.04 0.91
CA LYS A 137 -8.61 -26.31 0.25
C LYS A 137 -10.05 -26.71 0.50
N ASN A 138 -10.53 -26.61 1.73
CA ASN A 138 -11.88 -27.01 2.09
C ASN A 138 -12.95 -26.07 1.51
N ARG A 139 -12.65 -24.75 1.48
CA ARG A 139 -13.62 -23.73 1.09
C ARG A 139 -13.64 -23.46 -0.42
N PHE A 140 -12.50 -23.52 -1.09
CA PHE A 140 -12.33 -23.10 -2.49
C PHE A 140 -11.69 -24.16 -3.38
N ASP A 141 -11.39 -25.35 -2.83
CA ASP A 141 -10.66 -26.42 -3.51
C ASP A 141 -9.34 -25.91 -4.12
N LEU A 142 -8.52 -25.21 -3.29
CA LEU A 142 -7.21 -24.69 -3.66
C LEU A 142 -6.12 -25.47 -2.96
N LYS A 143 -5.11 -25.89 -3.72
CA LYS A 143 -3.91 -26.57 -3.23
C LYS A 143 -2.67 -25.73 -3.53
N LYS A 144 -1.55 -26.16 -2.99
CA LYS A 144 -0.25 -25.53 -3.29
C LYS A 144 0.00 -25.56 -4.80
N ASP A 145 0.42 -24.40 -5.33
CA ASP A 145 0.77 -24.19 -6.74
C ASP A 145 -0.37 -24.36 -7.76
N ASP A 146 -1.61 -24.46 -7.30
CA ASP A 146 -2.79 -24.62 -8.17
C ASP A 146 -3.30 -23.30 -8.76
N TYR A 147 -2.81 -22.14 -8.30
CA TYR A 147 -3.42 -20.86 -8.66
C TYR A 147 -2.46 -19.70 -8.80
N VAL A 148 -2.89 -18.76 -9.63
CA VAL A 148 -2.39 -17.38 -9.72
C VAL A 148 -3.20 -16.54 -8.75
N LEU A 149 -2.56 -15.74 -7.91
CA LEU A 149 -3.20 -14.93 -6.87
C LEU A 149 -3.17 -13.44 -7.22
N PHE A 150 -4.31 -12.80 -7.16
CA PHE A 150 -4.46 -11.36 -6.97
C PHE A 150 -5.05 -11.10 -5.59
N LEU A 151 -4.44 -10.21 -4.81
CA LEU A 151 -4.96 -9.83 -3.50
C LEU A 151 -4.88 -8.31 -3.32
N GLY A 152 -6.02 -7.70 -2.98
CA GLY A 152 -6.12 -6.28 -2.75
C GLY A 152 -7.56 -5.76 -2.80
N ARG A 153 -7.72 -4.46 -2.60
CA ARG A 153 -9.02 -3.82 -2.81
C ARG A 153 -9.41 -3.91 -4.29
N ILE A 154 -10.66 -4.19 -4.57
CA ILE A 154 -11.17 -4.24 -5.95
C ILE A 154 -11.61 -2.83 -6.34
N VAL A 155 -10.65 -2.06 -6.85
CA VAL A 155 -10.79 -0.68 -7.31
C VAL A 155 -10.07 -0.52 -8.66
N PRO A 156 -10.50 0.43 -9.53
CA PRO A 156 -9.96 0.56 -10.89
C PRO A 156 -8.44 0.66 -10.95
N GLU A 157 -7.83 1.46 -10.05
CA GLU A 157 -6.39 1.68 -10.00
C GLU A 157 -5.55 0.43 -9.64
N LYS A 158 -6.19 -0.67 -9.22
CA LYS A 158 -5.52 -1.96 -9.00
C LYS A 158 -5.41 -2.81 -10.26
N GLY A 159 -5.98 -2.38 -11.40
CA GLY A 159 -5.78 -2.98 -12.71
C GLY A 159 -6.31 -4.41 -12.88
N LEU A 160 -7.24 -4.86 -12.01
CA LEU A 160 -7.75 -6.24 -12.04
C LEU A 160 -8.42 -6.57 -13.38
N HIS A 161 -9.03 -5.60 -14.06
CA HIS A 161 -9.59 -5.76 -15.39
C HIS A 161 -8.53 -6.16 -16.43
N TYR A 162 -7.31 -5.65 -16.36
CA TYR A 162 -6.20 -6.08 -17.23
C TYR A 162 -5.86 -7.56 -17.01
N LEU A 163 -5.82 -7.98 -15.73
CA LEU A 163 -5.49 -9.35 -15.38
C LEU A 163 -6.55 -10.33 -15.87
N ILE A 164 -7.83 -10.01 -15.70
CA ILE A 164 -8.93 -10.87 -16.19
C ILE A 164 -8.90 -10.98 -17.72
N ASP A 165 -8.72 -9.87 -18.43
CA ASP A 165 -8.64 -9.89 -19.90
C ASP A 165 -7.41 -10.67 -20.41
N ALA A 166 -6.27 -10.54 -19.76
CA ALA A 166 -5.08 -11.34 -20.07
C ALA A 166 -5.34 -12.83 -19.81
N TYR A 167 -5.90 -13.16 -18.64
CA TYR A 167 -6.07 -14.53 -18.16
C TYR A 167 -7.06 -15.35 -18.98
N LYS A 168 -8.12 -14.76 -19.53
CA LYS A 168 -9.09 -15.43 -20.42
C LYS A 168 -8.42 -16.22 -21.55
N ASN A 169 -7.30 -15.73 -22.05
CA ASN A 169 -6.59 -16.31 -23.18
C ASN A 169 -5.37 -17.14 -22.78
N VAL A 170 -5.05 -17.23 -21.48
CA VAL A 170 -3.96 -18.06 -20.97
C VAL A 170 -4.39 -19.54 -20.95
N LYS A 171 -3.61 -20.39 -21.60
CA LYS A 171 -3.84 -21.85 -21.62
C LYS A 171 -3.26 -22.49 -20.37
N THR A 172 -4.06 -22.65 -19.34
CA THR A 172 -3.62 -23.26 -18.07
C THR A 172 -4.79 -23.89 -17.33
N LEU A 173 -4.48 -24.90 -16.50
CA LEU A 173 -5.43 -25.47 -15.53
C LEU A 173 -5.37 -24.78 -14.16
N LYS A 174 -4.39 -23.92 -13.92
CA LYS A 174 -4.28 -23.18 -12.67
C LYS A 174 -5.46 -22.23 -12.54
N LYS A 175 -6.02 -22.07 -11.35
CA LYS A 175 -7.11 -21.12 -11.08
C LYS A 175 -6.58 -19.67 -11.01
N LEU A 176 -7.38 -18.68 -11.32
CA LEU A 176 -7.14 -17.28 -10.95
C LEU A 176 -7.94 -16.97 -9.69
N VAL A 177 -7.24 -16.77 -8.58
CA VAL A 177 -7.87 -16.42 -7.32
C VAL A 177 -7.82 -14.92 -7.11
N ILE A 178 -8.99 -14.32 -6.92
CA ILE A 178 -9.18 -12.89 -6.67
C ILE A 178 -9.68 -12.73 -5.24
N ALA A 179 -8.78 -12.26 -4.37
CA ALA A 179 -9.05 -12.06 -2.95
C ALA A 179 -9.15 -10.56 -2.62
N GLY A 180 -10.27 -10.17 -1.99
CA GLY A 180 -10.53 -8.80 -1.59
C GLY A 180 -11.97 -8.36 -1.83
N GLY A 181 -12.28 -7.14 -1.42
CA GLY A 181 -13.60 -6.54 -1.54
C GLY A 181 -13.58 -5.17 -2.23
N SER A 182 -14.77 -4.66 -2.54
CA SER A 182 -14.94 -3.28 -3.02
C SER A 182 -14.59 -2.28 -1.91
N SER A 183 -14.23 -1.07 -2.30
CA SER A 183 -14.02 0.06 -1.39
C SER A 183 -14.70 1.29 -1.96
N HIS A 184 -16.02 1.39 -1.80
CA HIS A 184 -16.87 2.39 -2.43
C HIS A 184 -16.85 2.34 -3.97
N THR A 185 -16.70 1.15 -4.54
CA THR A 185 -16.54 0.87 -5.99
C THR A 185 -17.36 -0.36 -6.38
N ASP A 186 -18.62 -0.43 -5.93
CA ASP A 186 -19.48 -1.61 -6.15
C ASP A 186 -19.80 -1.82 -7.64
N ASP A 187 -19.90 -0.74 -8.42
CA ASP A 187 -20.08 -0.80 -9.87
C ASP A 187 -18.87 -1.48 -10.54
N TYR A 188 -17.66 -1.12 -10.14
CA TYR A 188 -16.45 -1.75 -10.66
C TYR A 188 -16.35 -3.22 -10.24
N MET A 189 -16.71 -3.55 -9.00
CA MET A 189 -16.79 -4.95 -8.54
C MET A 189 -17.75 -5.76 -9.38
N SER A 190 -18.92 -5.20 -9.70
CA SER A 190 -19.93 -5.84 -10.55
C SER A 190 -19.42 -6.05 -11.97
N GLN A 191 -18.74 -5.06 -12.54
CA GLN A 191 -18.06 -5.15 -13.85
C GLN A 191 -17.02 -6.28 -13.85
N ILE A 192 -16.16 -6.35 -12.84
CA ILE A 192 -15.13 -7.37 -12.71
C ILE A 192 -15.74 -8.79 -12.62
N LYS A 193 -16.80 -8.97 -11.84
CA LYS A 193 -17.51 -10.26 -11.75
C LYS A 193 -18.15 -10.65 -13.09
N GLU A 194 -18.74 -9.71 -13.81
CA GLU A 194 -19.31 -10.00 -15.14
C GLU A 194 -18.23 -10.34 -16.18
N MET A 195 -17.09 -9.64 -16.18
CA MET A 195 -15.95 -9.96 -17.04
C MET A 195 -15.43 -11.38 -16.85
N ALA A 196 -15.45 -11.89 -15.61
CA ALA A 196 -14.94 -13.21 -15.25
C ALA A 196 -15.97 -14.33 -15.36
N LYS A 197 -17.26 -14.03 -15.52
CA LYS A 197 -18.39 -14.97 -15.38
C LYS A 197 -18.32 -16.22 -16.26
N SER A 198 -17.77 -16.09 -17.46
CA SER A 198 -17.65 -17.22 -18.39
C SER A 198 -16.47 -18.14 -18.12
N ASP A 199 -15.50 -17.71 -17.31
CA ASP A 199 -14.29 -18.49 -17.02
C ASP A 199 -14.38 -19.17 -15.63
N LYS A 200 -14.72 -20.46 -15.64
CA LYS A 200 -14.85 -21.27 -14.41
C LYS A 200 -13.55 -21.41 -13.59
N ARG A 201 -12.41 -21.01 -14.16
CA ARG A 201 -11.13 -21.02 -13.44
C ARG A 201 -10.98 -19.83 -12.50
N VAL A 202 -11.82 -18.77 -12.65
CA VAL A 202 -11.76 -17.58 -11.80
C VAL A 202 -12.54 -17.80 -10.51
N VAL A 203 -11.87 -17.65 -9.38
CA VAL A 203 -12.43 -17.84 -8.03
C VAL A 203 -12.38 -16.53 -7.27
N PHE A 204 -13.53 -16.01 -6.86
CA PHE A 204 -13.62 -14.87 -5.95
C PHE A 204 -13.75 -15.39 -4.52
N THR A 205 -12.88 -14.93 -3.64
CA THR A 205 -12.92 -15.31 -2.22
C THR A 205 -13.65 -14.28 -1.36
N ASP A 206 -13.96 -13.12 -1.92
CA ASP A 206 -14.36 -11.91 -1.19
C ASP A 206 -13.28 -11.47 -0.17
N PHE A 207 -13.67 -10.70 0.85
CA PHE A 207 -12.72 -10.26 1.88
C PHE A 207 -12.24 -11.44 2.74
N ILE A 208 -10.94 -11.60 2.83
CA ILE A 208 -10.27 -12.68 3.58
C ILE A 208 -9.27 -12.10 4.57
N GLN A 209 -9.12 -12.73 5.73
CA GLN A 209 -8.18 -12.35 6.79
C GLN A 209 -7.72 -13.56 7.62
N GLY A 210 -6.76 -13.33 8.51
CA GLY A 210 -6.27 -14.38 9.42
C GLY A 210 -5.62 -15.54 8.69
N GLN A 211 -5.91 -16.77 9.12
CA GLN A 211 -5.27 -17.98 8.59
C GLN A 211 -5.57 -18.22 7.12
N GLU A 212 -6.79 -17.96 6.63
CA GLU A 212 -7.10 -18.13 5.20
C GLU A 212 -6.23 -17.20 4.31
N LEU A 213 -5.96 -15.96 4.77
CA LEU A 213 -5.08 -15.03 4.08
C LEU A 213 -3.64 -15.55 4.05
N GLN A 214 -3.14 -16.06 5.17
CA GLN A 214 -1.80 -16.67 5.26
C GLN A 214 -1.68 -17.87 4.33
N GLU A 215 -2.70 -18.73 4.28
CA GLU A 215 -2.74 -19.89 3.40
C GLU A 215 -2.74 -19.46 1.91
N LEU A 216 -3.48 -18.40 1.53
CA LEU A 216 -3.48 -17.89 0.16
C LEU A 216 -2.10 -17.42 -0.28
N TYR A 217 -1.41 -16.64 0.52
CA TYR A 217 -0.05 -16.21 0.19
C TYR A 217 0.93 -17.40 0.18
N SER A 218 0.83 -18.31 1.15
CA SER A 218 1.79 -19.42 1.31
C SER A 218 1.76 -20.45 0.18
N ASN A 219 0.64 -20.55 -0.53
CA ASN A 219 0.41 -21.64 -1.48
C ASN A 219 0.17 -21.16 -2.92
N ALA A 220 0.26 -19.87 -3.21
CA ALA A 220 0.12 -19.33 -4.55
C ALA A 220 1.30 -19.76 -5.46
N TYR A 221 1.01 -20.04 -6.73
CA TYR A 221 2.04 -20.29 -7.74
C TYR A 221 2.73 -19.02 -8.20
N ILE A 222 1.95 -18.00 -8.52
CA ILE A 222 2.40 -16.66 -8.92
C ILE A 222 1.47 -15.64 -8.25
N TYR A 223 2.04 -14.57 -7.73
CA TYR A 223 1.29 -13.40 -7.30
C TYR A 223 1.32 -12.35 -8.41
N VAL A 224 0.15 -11.85 -8.84
CA VAL A 224 0.06 -10.82 -9.90
C VAL A 224 -0.45 -9.52 -9.32
N PHE A 225 0.27 -8.43 -9.60
CA PHE A 225 -0.02 -7.11 -9.08
C PHE A 225 -0.05 -6.07 -10.21
N PRO A 226 -1.19 -5.92 -10.92
CA PRO A 226 -1.30 -5.14 -12.14
C PRO A 226 -1.68 -3.68 -11.93
N SER A 227 -1.30 -3.08 -10.80
CA SER A 227 -1.72 -1.74 -10.37
C SER A 227 -1.23 -0.63 -11.31
N ASP A 228 -2.08 0.39 -11.50
CA ASP A 228 -1.76 1.62 -12.21
C ASP A 228 -1.19 2.72 -11.31
N LEU A 229 -1.52 2.67 -10.02
CA LEU A 229 -1.13 3.69 -9.06
C LEU A 229 -0.98 3.09 -7.65
N GLU A 230 0.18 3.34 -7.04
CA GLU A 230 0.48 2.95 -5.67
C GLU A 230 1.17 4.09 -4.91
N GLY A 231 1.14 4.02 -3.59
CA GLY A 231 2.05 4.79 -2.73
C GLY A 231 3.23 3.92 -2.33
N MET A 232 2.92 2.84 -1.60
CA MET A 232 3.79 1.71 -1.35
C MET A 232 2.93 0.45 -1.22
N PRO A 233 3.13 -0.56 -2.06
CA PRO A 233 2.22 -1.70 -2.18
C PRO A 233 2.43 -2.74 -1.08
N ILE A 234 1.75 -2.60 0.09
CA ILE A 234 1.88 -3.54 1.22
C ILE A 234 1.60 -4.98 0.80
N SER A 235 0.57 -5.21 -0.01
CA SER A 235 0.24 -6.58 -0.47
C SER A 235 1.31 -7.21 -1.36
N LEU A 236 2.13 -6.41 -2.05
CA LEU A 236 3.32 -6.89 -2.77
C LEU A 236 4.45 -7.25 -1.79
N LEU A 237 4.68 -6.41 -0.76
CA LEU A 237 5.63 -6.74 0.31
C LEU A 237 5.25 -8.05 1.00
N GLU A 238 3.96 -8.23 1.33
CA GLU A 238 3.43 -9.46 1.91
C GLU A 238 3.66 -10.64 0.97
N ALA A 239 3.25 -10.55 -0.30
CA ALA A 239 3.44 -11.64 -1.25
C ALA A 239 4.91 -12.07 -1.36
N MET A 240 5.83 -11.11 -1.46
CA MET A 240 7.26 -11.42 -1.51
C MET A 240 7.79 -12.00 -0.20
N SER A 241 7.28 -11.56 0.96
CA SER A 241 7.69 -12.09 2.27
C SER A 241 7.31 -13.55 2.48
N TYR A 242 6.22 -14.01 1.85
CA TYR A 242 5.85 -15.41 1.77
C TYR A 242 6.66 -16.24 0.74
N GLY A 243 7.56 -15.59 0.01
CA GLY A 243 8.38 -16.23 -1.02
C GLY A 243 7.65 -16.45 -2.33
N ASN A 244 6.66 -15.62 -2.68
CA ASN A 244 5.99 -15.74 -3.97
C ASN A 244 6.85 -15.20 -5.12
N CYS A 245 6.77 -15.87 -6.28
CA CYS A 245 7.13 -15.26 -7.55
C CYS A 245 6.08 -14.21 -7.90
N CYS A 246 6.52 -12.95 -8.08
CA CYS A 246 5.62 -11.83 -8.35
C CYS A 246 5.73 -11.39 -9.81
N LEU A 247 4.56 -11.07 -10.43
CA LEU A 247 4.43 -10.43 -11.73
C LEU A 247 3.73 -9.08 -11.51
N VAL A 248 4.45 -7.97 -11.73
CA VAL A 248 3.98 -6.63 -11.36
C VAL A 248 3.96 -5.69 -12.56
N SER A 249 3.14 -4.64 -12.54
CA SER A 249 3.24 -3.55 -13.51
C SER A 249 4.52 -2.74 -13.29
N ASP A 250 5.06 -2.14 -14.36
CA ASP A 250 6.33 -1.38 -14.37
C ASP A 250 6.21 0.05 -13.83
N ILE A 251 5.19 0.34 -13.00
CA ILE A 251 5.11 1.63 -12.31
C ILE A 251 6.29 1.80 -11.35
N ALA A 252 6.70 3.05 -11.13
CA ALA A 252 7.88 3.38 -10.35
C ALA A 252 7.86 2.76 -8.94
N GLU A 253 6.72 2.80 -8.26
CA GLU A 253 6.53 2.28 -6.90
C GLU A 253 6.72 0.76 -6.83
N ASN A 254 6.28 0.02 -7.85
CA ASN A 254 6.48 -1.43 -7.91
C ASN A 254 7.93 -1.79 -8.22
N THR A 255 8.52 -1.12 -9.24
CA THR A 255 9.91 -1.39 -9.67
C THR A 255 10.91 -1.03 -8.58
N GLU A 256 10.66 0.04 -7.80
CA GLU A 256 11.45 0.42 -6.61
C GLU A 256 11.40 -0.67 -5.52
N VAL A 257 10.24 -1.27 -5.30
CA VAL A 257 10.09 -2.35 -4.32
C VAL A 257 10.83 -3.60 -4.74
N VAL A 258 10.66 -4.03 -5.99
CA VAL A 258 11.15 -5.35 -6.42
C VAL A 258 12.61 -5.37 -6.88
N GLU A 259 13.18 -4.29 -7.38
CA GLU A 259 14.59 -4.15 -7.83
C GLU A 259 15.11 -5.37 -8.61
N GLY A 260 14.33 -5.86 -9.57
CA GLY A 260 14.68 -7.04 -10.37
C GLY A 260 14.46 -8.40 -9.68
N LYS A 261 13.88 -8.44 -8.47
CA LYS A 261 13.50 -9.68 -7.77
C LYS A 261 12.08 -10.14 -8.09
N ALA A 262 11.44 -9.55 -9.10
CA ALA A 262 10.17 -9.96 -9.66
C ALA A 262 10.17 -9.75 -11.17
N VAL A 263 9.22 -10.38 -11.86
CA VAL A 263 8.96 -10.12 -13.28
C VAL A 263 8.05 -8.91 -13.40
N TRP A 264 8.30 -8.04 -14.36
CA TRP A 264 7.42 -6.90 -14.62
C TRP A 264 6.91 -6.90 -16.06
N PHE A 265 5.76 -6.30 -16.24
CA PHE A 265 5.10 -6.07 -17.53
C PHE A 265 4.75 -4.59 -17.67
N LYS A 266 4.58 -4.12 -18.90
CA LYS A 266 4.23 -2.74 -19.21
C LYS A 266 2.83 -2.41 -18.69
N GLN A 267 2.73 -1.38 -17.83
CA GLN A 267 1.48 -0.89 -17.25
C GLN A 267 0.36 -0.78 -18.29
N GLY A 268 -0.83 -1.28 -17.96
CA GLY A 268 -2.02 -1.25 -18.82
C GLY A 268 -1.94 -2.13 -20.07
N ASN A 269 -0.83 -2.82 -20.31
CA ASN A 269 -0.65 -3.65 -21.49
C ASN A 269 -1.06 -5.11 -21.24
N VAL A 270 -2.32 -5.41 -21.58
CA VAL A 270 -2.92 -6.75 -21.42
C VAL A 270 -2.14 -7.84 -22.17
N LYS A 271 -1.61 -7.53 -23.37
CA LYS A 271 -0.85 -8.50 -24.18
C LYS A 271 0.48 -8.84 -23.53
N ASP A 272 1.20 -7.84 -23.00
CA ASP A 272 2.48 -8.06 -22.32
C ASP A 272 2.27 -8.82 -21.00
N LEU A 273 1.24 -8.43 -20.21
CA LEU A 273 0.84 -9.16 -19.01
C LEU A 273 0.55 -10.63 -19.32
N ARG A 274 -0.24 -10.90 -20.36
CA ARG A 274 -0.53 -12.26 -20.81
C ARG A 274 0.74 -13.02 -21.16
N THR A 275 1.61 -12.44 -22.01
CA THR A 275 2.84 -13.10 -22.47
C THR A 275 3.76 -13.45 -21.30
N LYS A 276 3.92 -12.52 -20.32
CA LYS A 276 4.73 -12.76 -19.12
C LYS A 276 4.11 -13.83 -18.20
N LEU A 277 2.79 -13.83 -18.08
CA LEU A 277 2.09 -14.82 -17.27
C LEU A 277 2.18 -16.22 -17.90
N GLU A 278 1.97 -16.35 -19.21
CA GLU A 278 2.15 -17.60 -19.94
C GLU A 278 3.57 -18.12 -19.80
N TRP A 279 4.55 -17.25 -20.01
CA TRP A 279 5.97 -17.61 -19.86
C TRP A 279 6.31 -18.12 -18.45
N LEU A 280 5.81 -17.48 -17.39
CA LEU A 280 6.03 -17.95 -16.01
C LEU A 280 5.33 -19.29 -15.76
N ILE A 281 4.13 -19.50 -16.29
CA ILE A 281 3.39 -20.77 -16.13
C ILE A 281 4.13 -21.92 -16.82
N GLU A 282 4.75 -21.69 -17.95
CA GLU A 282 5.48 -22.70 -18.74
C GLU A 282 6.90 -22.97 -18.21
N ASN A 283 7.47 -22.04 -17.41
CA ASN A 283 8.87 -22.11 -16.96
C ASN A 283 8.95 -22.22 -15.42
N HIS A 284 8.67 -23.38 -14.89
CA HIS A 284 8.66 -23.63 -13.44
C HIS A 284 9.98 -23.27 -12.74
N ASP A 285 11.12 -23.58 -13.36
CA ASP A 285 12.45 -23.29 -12.79
C ASP A 285 12.68 -21.79 -12.62
N VAL A 286 12.13 -20.97 -13.51
CA VAL A 286 12.17 -19.50 -13.40
C VAL A 286 11.36 -19.04 -12.20
N VAL A 287 10.16 -19.60 -12.02
CA VAL A 287 9.29 -19.29 -10.86
C VAL A 287 10.00 -19.63 -9.56
N GLU A 288 10.62 -20.80 -9.46
CA GLU A 288 11.38 -21.23 -8.29
C GLU A 288 12.63 -20.34 -8.05
N GLY A 289 13.27 -19.89 -9.12
CA GLY A 289 14.38 -18.95 -9.03
C GLY A 289 14.00 -17.63 -8.37
N TYR A 290 12.84 -17.06 -8.71
CA TYR A 290 12.31 -15.84 -8.07
C TYR A 290 11.86 -16.10 -6.64
N ARG A 291 11.20 -17.22 -6.37
CA ARG A 291 10.73 -17.61 -5.02
C ARG A 291 11.87 -17.72 -4.01
N LYS A 292 12.97 -18.34 -4.41
CA LYS A 292 14.10 -18.66 -3.51
C LYS A 292 14.66 -17.44 -2.76
N ASN A 293 14.69 -16.29 -3.40
CA ASN A 293 15.33 -15.10 -2.86
C ASN A 293 14.32 -14.00 -2.44
N ALA A 294 13.04 -14.15 -2.77
CA ALA A 294 12.05 -13.09 -2.58
C ALA A 294 11.87 -12.70 -1.11
N ALA A 295 11.67 -13.70 -0.23
CA ALA A 295 11.41 -13.46 1.19
C ALA A 295 12.62 -12.84 1.92
N GLU A 296 13.81 -13.36 1.69
CA GLU A 296 15.04 -12.82 2.29
C GLU A 296 15.29 -11.38 1.84
N TYR A 297 15.21 -11.13 0.54
CA TYR A 297 15.40 -9.80 -0.02
C TYR A 297 14.44 -8.77 0.59
N ILE A 298 13.12 -9.08 0.57
CA ILE A 298 12.11 -8.08 0.95
C ILE A 298 12.11 -7.81 2.47
N CYS A 299 12.29 -8.86 3.30
CA CYS A 299 12.33 -8.73 4.75
C CYS A 299 13.59 -8.01 5.24
N ASN A 300 14.71 -8.14 4.53
CA ASN A 300 15.93 -7.40 4.87
C ASN A 300 15.83 -5.94 4.44
N LYS A 301 15.29 -5.67 3.23
CA LYS A 301 15.18 -4.32 2.69
C LYS A 301 14.15 -3.45 3.44
N TYR A 302 13.05 -4.04 3.88
CA TYR A 302 11.91 -3.34 4.48
C TYR A 302 11.64 -3.85 5.91
N ASN A 303 12.66 -3.85 6.73
CA ASN A 303 12.62 -4.31 8.10
C ASN A 303 11.83 -3.35 9.00
N TRP A 304 10.90 -3.85 9.82
CA TRP A 304 10.13 -3.05 10.77
C TRP A 304 11.00 -2.35 11.82
N ASP A 305 12.09 -2.97 12.27
CA ASP A 305 12.94 -2.37 13.31
C ASP A 305 13.63 -1.11 12.79
N ASP A 306 14.08 -1.11 11.53
CA ASP A 306 14.66 0.05 10.88
C ASP A 306 13.62 1.16 10.67
N VAL A 307 12.41 0.81 10.19
CA VAL A 307 11.28 1.75 10.01
C VAL A 307 10.90 2.42 11.33
N VAL A 308 10.78 1.64 12.41
CA VAL A 308 10.46 2.16 13.75
C VAL A 308 11.58 3.05 14.27
N LYS A 309 12.84 2.62 14.17
CA LYS A 309 14.01 3.40 14.59
C LYS A 309 14.04 4.75 13.90
N GLU A 310 13.96 4.78 12.58
CA GLU A 310 13.99 6.01 11.81
C GLU A 310 12.80 6.94 12.11
N THR A 311 11.61 6.36 12.34
CA THR A 311 10.42 7.14 12.71
C THR A 311 10.58 7.76 14.10
N VAL A 312 11.08 7.01 15.08
CA VAL A 312 11.33 7.50 16.45
C VAL A 312 12.41 8.58 16.47
N GLU A 313 13.45 8.47 15.64
CA GLU A 313 14.46 9.52 15.49
C GLU A 313 13.85 10.85 15.05
N LEU A 314 12.81 10.83 14.17
CA LEU A 314 12.09 12.04 13.78
C LEU A 314 11.26 12.62 14.93
N TYR A 315 10.73 11.81 15.85
CA TYR A 315 10.00 12.29 17.01
C TYR A 315 10.90 13.00 18.04
N ASN A 316 12.19 12.65 18.10
CA ASN A 316 13.16 13.22 19.02
C ASN A 316 13.74 14.59 18.59
N MET A 317 13.14 15.25 17.61
CA MET A 317 13.63 16.52 17.02
C MET A 317 13.96 17.62 18.06
N ARG A 318 13.13 17.78 19.10
CA ARG A 318 13.36 18.79 20.15
C ARG A 318 14.58 18.49 21.01
N ASN A 319 14.88 17.23 21.26
CA ASN A 319 16.04 16.83 22.06
C ASN A 319 17.35 17.09 21.30
N ASN A 320 17.34 16.86 19.98
CA ASN A 320 18.48 17.11 19.10
C ASN A 320 18.76 18.61 18.90
N LEU A 321 17.73 19.46 18.87
CA LEU A 321 17.90 20.92 18.78
C LEU A 321 18.45 21.52 20.08
N LYS A 322 18.09 20.98 21.25
CA LYS A 322 18.63 21.43 22.55
C LYS A 322 20.06 20.97 22.78
N ALA A 323 20.45 19.79 22.28
CA ALA A 323 21.83 19.31 22.36
C ALA A 323 22.79 20.18 21.52
N ASN A 324 22.38 20.57 20.31
CA ASN A 324 23.18 21.42 19.40
C ASN A 324 23.22 22.92 19.79
N CYS A 325 22.46 23.36 20.78
CA CYS A 325 22.51 24.73 21.31
C CYS A 325 23.35 24.84 22.59
N LEU A 326 23.94 23.73 23.09
CA LEU A 326 24.75 23.66 24.28
C LEU A 326 26.25 23.44 23.98
N ASP A 327 26.56 23.20 22.68
CA ASP A 327 27.92 23.21 22.13
C ASP A 327 28.19 24.54 21.41
#